data_a29f40bf3543f2495bafef673cfda546
#
_entry.id   a29f40bf3543f2495bafef673cfda546
#
_cell.length_a   1.000
_cell.length_b   1.000
_cell.length_c   1.000
_cell.angle_alpha   90.00
_cell.angle_beta   90.00
_cell.angle_gamma   90.00
#
_symmetry.space_group_name_H-M   'P 1'
#
loop_
_entity.id
_entity.type
_entity.pdbx_description
1 polymer ?
#
loop_
_entity_poly.entity_id
_entity_poly.type
_entity_poly.pdbx_seq_one_letter_code
_entity_poly.pdbx_strand_id
1 'polypeptide(L)'
;PVQLSGGIVLDGEGNCDFGRYVDGELGRLTLPEGKVAQVEFDADEDPWLKLDGEGRSLRILAGWKPNDPKADGRVQEGRIVISQADGSDVERYAVRRRNWGLPVVEIGGVWWCKYNLRGNVKEFADQIPIGADPADADALADYLASCDEGELLRLLGDQYQAGNPEGLPLRHDGASFY
;
A
#
# COMPACT_ATOMS: atom_id res chain seq x y z
N PRO A 1 -5.96 -28.50 -13.13
CA PRO A 1 -5.10 -27.69 -12.26
C PRO A 1 -5.65 -26.28 -12.14
N VAL A 2 -5.40 -25.66 -11.00
CA VAL A 2 -5.65 -24.24 -10.78
C VAL A 2 -4.78 -23.41 -11.72
N GLN A 3 -5.34 -22.39 -12.34
CA GLN A 3 -4.61 -21.48 -13.21
C GLN A 3 -4.69 -20.06 -12.67
N LEU A 4 -3.54 -19.45 -12.44
CA LEU A 4 -3.39 -18.05 -12.07
C LEU A 4 -2.78 -17.30 -13.25
N SER A 5 -3.23 -16.08 -13.49
CA SER A 5 -2.76 -15.23 -14.59
C SER A 5 -2.75 -13.75 -14.18
N GLY A 6 -2.23 -12.91 -15.06
CA GLY A 6 -2.03 -11.49 -14.77
C GLY A 6 -0.78 -11.25 -13.96
N GLY A 7 -0.88 -10.37 -12.94
CA GLY A 7 0.25 -10.01 -12.08
C GLY A 7 0.57 -11.02 -10.96
N ILE A 8 -0.23 -12.08 -10.81
CA ILE A 8 0.00 -13.11 -9.79
C ILE A 8 1.05 -14.11 -10.32
N VAL A 9 2.24 -14.00 -9.80
CA VAL A 9 3.35 -14.91 -10.07
C VAL A 9 3.71 -15.63 -8.79
N LEU A 10 3.55 -16.96 -8.78
CA LEU A 10 3.87 -17.79 -7.62
C LEU A 10 5.33 -18.19 -7.61
N ASP A 11 5.94 -18.15 -6.45
CA ASP A 11 7.25 -18.77 -6.19
C ASP A 11 7.15 -20.30 -6.06
N GLY A 12 8.27 -20.96 -5.77
CA GLY A 12 8.32 -22.41 -5.61
C GLY A 12 7.53 -22.96 -4.42
N GLU A 13 7.09 -22.08 -3.51
CA GLU A 13 6.31 -22.42 -2.31
C GLU A 13 4.80 -22.08 -2.47
N GLY A 14 4.42 -21.53 -3.61
CA GLY A 14 3.03 -21.12 -3.88
C GLY A 14 2.67 -19.74 -3.31
N ASN A 15 3.66 -18.88 -3.09
CA ASN A 15 3.44 -17.51 -2.61
C ASN A 15 3.62 -16.49 -3.74
N CYS A 16 2.86 -15.40 -3.68
CA CYS A 16 3.08 -14.21 -4.50
C CYS A 16 3.37 -13.02 -3.59
N ASP A 17 4.57 -12.46 -3.66
CA ASP A 17 4.93 -11.23 -2.94
C ASP A 17 5.21 -10.12 -3.96
N PHE A 18 4.36 -9.10 -3.97
CA PHE A 18 4.55 -7.94 -4.84
C PHE A 18 5.71 -7.03 -4.40
N GLY A 19 6.14 -7.11 -3.14
CA GLY A 19 7.21 -6.28 -2.57
C GLY A 19 6.88 -4.78 -2.50
N ARG A 20 5.69 -4.37 -2.94
CA ARG A 20 5.23 -2.98 -3.04
C ARG A 20 3.72 -2.89 -2.79
N TYR A 21 3.19 -1.67 -2.71
CA TYR A 21 1.76 -1.43 -2.71
C TYR A 21 1.17 -1.76 -4.10
N VAL A 22 0.06 -2.47 -4.09
CA VAL A 22 -0.75 -2.75 -5.29
C VAL A 22 -2.23 -2.65 -4.93
N ASP A 23 -3.06 -2.20 -5.86
CA ASP A 23 -4.51 -2.17 -5.76
C ASP A 23 -5.19 -2.55 -7.09
N GLY A 24 -6.51 -2.57 -7.09
CA GLY A 24 -7.28 -2.92 -8.27
C GLY A 24 -7.19 -4.41 -8.63
N GLU A 25 -7.26 -4.73 -9.92
CA GLU A 25 -7.16 -6.10 -10.41
C GLU A 25 -5.69 -6.55 -10.43
N LEU A 26 -5.36 -7.54 -9.60
CA LEU A 26 -4.02 -8.12 -9.52
C LEU A 26 -3.83 -9.25 -10.52
N GLY A 27 -4.90 -9.95 -10.85
CA GLY A 27 -4.87 -11.09 -11.75
C GLY A 27 -6.20 -11.83 -11.74
N ARG A 28 -6.16 -13.03 -12.32
CA ARG A 28 -7.34 -13.90 -12.45
C ARG A 28 -7.04 -15.31 -12.00
N LEU A 29 -8.05 -15.94 -11.43
CA LEU A 29 -8.05 -17.31 -10.97
C LEU A 29 -9.05 -18.11 -11.81
N THR A 30 -8.60 -19.21 -12.41
CA THR A 30 -9.49 -20.19 -13.05
C THR A 30 -9.49 -21.48 -12.25
N LEU A 31 -10.66 -21.84 -11.73
CA LEU A 31 -10.86 -23.03 -10.91
C LEU A 31 -11.10 -24.26 -11.76
N PRO A 32 -10.56 -25.43 -11.38
CA PRO A 32 -11.02 -26.72 -11.86
C PRO A 32 -12.49 -26.95 -11.54
N GLU A 33 -13.12 -27.88 -12.23
CA GLU A 33 -14.49 -28.29 -11.93
C GLU A 33 -14.62 -28.84 -10.51
N GLY A 34 -15.69 -28.44 -9.81
CA GLY A 34 -15.97 -28.87 -8.42
C GLY A 34 -15.18 -28.15 -7.34
N LYS A 35 -14.20 -27.30 -7.71
CA LYS A 35 -13.45 -26.51 -6.73
C LYS A 35 -14.15 -25.18 -6.43
N VAL A 36 -13.98 -24.72 -5.21
CA VAL A 36 -14.39 -23.41 -4.71
C VAL A 36 -13.18 -22.65 -4.18
N ALA A 37 -13.26 -21.33 -4.15
CA ALA A 37 -12.20 -20.48 -3.64
C ALA A 37 -12.76 -19.43 -2.68
N GLN A 38 -11.98 -19.11 -1.66
CA GLN A 38 -12.25 -18.04 -0.72
C GLN A 38 -10.95 -17.35 -0.33
N VAL A 39 -11.05 -16.18 0.32
CA VAL A 39 -9.89 -15.49 0.88
C VAL A 39 -9.94 -15.58 2.39
N GLU A 40 -8.81 -15.89 3.00
CA GLU A 40 -8.60 -15.91 4.44
C GLU A 40 -7.54 -14.90 4.85
N PHE A 41 -7.69 -14.35 6.05
CA PHE A 41 -6.74 -13.43 6.69
C PHE A 41 -6.46 -13.89 8.12
N ASP A 42 -5.33 -13.48 8.67
CA ASP A 42 -5.10 -13.55 10.10
C ASP A 42 -6.05 -12.59 10.82
N ALA A 43 -6.34 -12.87 12.10
CA ALA A 43 -7.39 -12.18 12.86
C ALA A 43 -7.17 -10.66 13.01
N ASP A 44 -5.93 -10.21 12.95
CA ASP A 44 -5.50 -8.82 13.06
C ASP A 44 -5.25 -8.13 11.70
N GLU A 45 -5.40 -8.86 10.59
CA GLU A 45 -5.21 -8.33 9.25
C GLU A 45 -6.52 -7.72 8.71
N ASP A 46 -6.40 -6.57 8.08
CA ASP A 46 -7.49 -5.95 7.34
C ASP A 46 -7.80 -6.74 6.05
N PRO A 47 -9.08 -6.91 5.68
CA PRO A 47 -9.48 -7.66 4.48
C PRO A 47 -9.25 -6.82 3.21
N TRP A 48 -8.02 -6.76 2.74
CA TRP A 48 -7.59 -5.96 1.59
C TRP A 48 -7.68 -6.70 0.25
N LEU A 49 -7.74 -8.03 0.27
CA LEU A 49 -7.77 -8.92 -0.89
C LEU A 49 -9.16 -9.55 -1.01
N LYS A 50 -9.70 -9.63 -2.22
CA LYS A 50 -10.97 -10.34 -2.47
C LYS A 50 -10.98 -11.04 -3.82
N LEU A 51 -11.83 -12.05 -3.92
CA LEU A 51 -12.21 -12.68 -5.19
C LEU A 51 -13.56 -12.11 -5.64
N ASP A 52 -13.67 -11.82 -6.93
CA ASP A 52 -14.85 -11.25 -7.53
C ASP A 52 -15.16 -11.93 -8.86
N GLY A 53 -16.42 -12.25 -9.09
CA GLY A 53 -16.89 -12.94 -10.28
C GLY A 53 -17.80 -14.10 -9.97
N GLU A 54 -18.24 -14.79 -11.02
CA GLU A 54 -19.12 -15.93 -10.94
C GLU A 54 -18.51 -17.16 -11.62
N GLY A 55 -18.89 -18.34 -11.13
CA GLY A 55 -18.45 -19.61 -11.70
C GLY A 55 -16.97 -19.88 -11.45
N ARG A 56 -16.26 -20.31 -12.49
CA ARG A 56 -14.88 -20.81 -12.39
C ARG A 56 -13.81 -19.77 -12.68
N SER A 57 -14.19 -18.61 -13.21
CA SER A 57 -13.24 -17.53 -13.51
C SER A 57 -13.48 -16.34 -12.59
N LEU A 58 -12.54 -16.12 -11.69
CA LEU A 58 -12.61 -15.08 -10.67
C LEU A 58 -11.51 -14.05 -10.88
N ARG A 59 -11.83 -12.78 -10.67
CA ARG A 59 -10.83 -11.72 -10.56
C ARG A 59 -10.25 -11.70 -9.16
N ILE A 60 -8.97 -11.47 -9.05
CA ILE A 60 -8.27 -11.26 -7.79
C ILE A 60 -8.08 -9.75 -7.65
N LEU A 61 -8.75 -9.14 -6.68
CA LEU A 61 -8.77 -7.71 -6.47
C LEU A 61 -8.10 -7.34 -5.15
N ALA A 62 -7.28 -6.31 -5.18
CA ALA A 62 -6.79 -5.63 -3.98
C ALA A 62 -7.58 -4.36 -3.74
N GLY A 63 -8.05 -4.17 -2.52
CA GLY A 63 -8.69 -2.95 -2.08
C GLY A 63 -7.70 -1.90 -1.61
N TRP A 64 -8.05 -0.63 -1.81
CA TRP A 64 -7.36 0.50 -1.24
C TRP A 64 -8.15 1.03 -0.04
N LYS A 65 -7.45 1.37 1.02
CA LYS A 65 -8.03 1.98 2.22
C LYS A 65 -7.36 3.34 2.44
N PRO A 66 -7.92 4.42 1.88
CA PRO A 66 -7.26 5.71 1.80
C PRO A 66 -6.94 6.35 3.15
N ASN A 67 -7.63 5.92 4.17
CA ASN A 67 -7.56 6.47 5.52
C ASN A 67 -7.06 5.44 6.53
N ASP A 68 -6.22 4.51 6.11
CA ASP A 68 -5.61 3.56 7.03
C ASP A 68 -4.53 4.28 7.87
N PRO A 69 -4.78 4.52 9.18
CA PRO A 69 -3.80 5.16 10.05
C PRO A 69 -2.57 4.29 10.28
N LYS A 70 -2.62 3.01 9.88
CA LYS A 70 -1.53 2.05 9.97
C LYS A 70 -0.75 1.90 8.66
N ALA A 71 -0.95 2.80 7.69
CA ALA A 71 -0.17 2.80 6.45
C ALA A 71 1.30 3.11 6.74
N ASP A 72 2.05 2.09 7.14
CA ASP A 72 3.41 2.14 7.66
C ASP A 72 4.41 1.34 6.81
N GLY A 73 3.98 0.86 5.65
CA GLY A 73 4.80 0.04 4.76
C GLY A 73 4.93 -1.43 5.18
N ARG A 74 4.20 -1.86 6.23
CA ARG A 74 4.24 -3.26 6.69
C ARG A 74 3.76 -4.22 5.61
N VAL A 75 4.15 -5.48 5.73
CA VAL A 75 3.61 -6.56 4.91
C VAL A 75 2.16 -6.82 5.29
N GLN A 76 1.28 -6.81 4.28
CA GLN A 76 -0.07 -7.33 4.38
C GLN A 76 -0.15 -8.68 3.66
N GLU A 77 -0.75 -9.66 4.29
CA GLU A 77 -0.93 -10.99 3.72
C GLU A 77 -2.41 -11.38 3.69
N GLY A 78 -2.86 -11.87 2.53
CA GLY A 78 -4.10 -12.60 2.38
C GLY A 78 -3.80 -13.96 1.75
N ARG A 79 -4.62 -14.96 2.02
CA ARG A 79 -4.47 -16.30 1.46
C ARG A 79 -5.67 -16.63 0.59
N ILE A 80 -5.40 -17.00 -0.65
CA ILE A 80 -6.41 -17.63 -1.52
C ILE A 80 -6.45 -19.11 -1.17
N VAL A 81 -7.58 -19.56 -0.69
CA VAL A 81 -7.80 -20.95 -0.28
C VAL A 81 -8.74 -21.61 -1.27
N ILE A 82 -8.29 -22.69 -1.87
CA ILE A 82 -9.03 -23.46 -2.87
C ILE A 82 -9.27 -24.86 -2.32
N SER A 83 -10.50 -25.32 -2.38
CA SER A 83 -10.88 -26.66 -1.90
C SER A 83 -11.98 -27.27 -2.73
N GLN A 84 -12.30 -28.53 -2.48
CA GLN A 84 -13.57 -29.12 -2.91
C GLN A 84 -14.73 -28.45 -2.16
N ALA A 85 -15.95 -28.56 -2.69
CA ALA A 85 -17.15 -27.98 -2.06
C ALA A 85 -17.41 -28.53 -0.65
N ASP A 86 -16.94 -29.76 -0.35
CA ASP A 86 -17.01 -30.37 0.97
C ASP A 86 -15.90 -29.94 1.93
N GLY A 87 -15.01 -29.05 1.50
CA GLY A 87 -13.87 -28.54 2.28
C GLY A 87 -12.62 -29.43 2.25
N SER A 88 -12.63 -30.54 1.50
CA SER A 88 -11.45 -31.40 1.31
C SER A 88 -10.49 -30.86 0.24
N ASP A 89 -9.31 -31.46 0.14
CA ASP A 89 -8.30 -31.16 -0.88
C ASP A 89 -7.93 -29.66 -0.93
N VAL A 90 -7.45 -29.16 0.20
CA VAL A 90 -7.22 -27.72 0.43
C VAL A 90 -5.84 -27.31 -0.11
N GLU A 91 -5.83 -26.33 -0.98
CA GLU A 91 -4.62 -25.62 -1.46
C GLU A 91 -4.65 -24.20 -0.93
N ARG A 92 -3.49 -23.65 -0.54
CA ARG A 92 -3.36 -22.25 -0.06
C ARG A 92 -2.26 -21.53 -0.81
N TYR A 93 -2.57 -20.32 -1.23
CA TYR A 93 -1.65 -19.42 -1.94
C TYR A 93 -1.60 -18.09 -1.20
N ALA A 94 -0.46 -17.77 -0.59
CA ALA A 94 -0.29 -16.49 0.07
C ALA A 94 -0.05 -15.39 -0.96
N VAL A 95 -0.75 -14.28 -0.79
CA VAL A 95 -0.57 -13.06 -1.58
C VAL A 95 -0.18 -11.94 -0.63
N ARG A 96 0.97 -11.32 -0.89
CA ARG A 96 1.54 -10.27 -0.03
C ARG A 96 1.73 -8.97 -0.80
N ARG A 97 1.44 -7.86 -0.13
CA ARG A 97 1.78 -6.51 -0.59
C ARG A 97 2.39 -5.70 0.57
N ARG A 98 2.91 -4.51 0.25
CA ARG A 98 3.23 -3.53 1.30
C ARG A 98 2.02 -2.64 1.53
N ASN A 99 1.70 -2.36 2.79
CA ASN A 99 0.67 -1.38 3.16
C ASN A 99 1.23 0.03 2.95
N TRP A 100 1.21 0.47 1.70
CA TRP A 100 1.83 1.72 1.28
C TRP A 100 0.77 2.71 0.83
N GLY A 101 -0.04 3.16 1.76
CA GLY A 101 -0.77 4.41 1.61
C GLY A 101 -0.06 5.49 2.41
N LEU A 102 0.05 6.70 1.90
CA LEU A 102 0.54 7.81 2.72
C LEU A 102 -0.38 7.96 3.94
N PRO A 103 0.15 8.13 5.15
CA PRO A 103 -0.65 8.43 6.31
C PRO A 103 -1.54 9.65 6.05
N VAL A 104 -2.80 9.57 6.44
CA VAL A 104 -3.80 10.61 6.19
C VAL A 104 -4.45 11.07 7.48
N VAL A 105 -5.01 12.28 7.45
CA VAL A 105 -5.80 12.88 8.51
C VAL A 105 -7.09 13.44 7.92
N GLU A 106 -8.20 13.34 8.64
CA GLU A 106 -9.46 13.94 8.24
C GLU A 106 -9.57 15.36 8.80
N ILE A 107 -9.78 16.31 7.90
CA ILE A 107 -10.00 17.71 8.26
C ILE A 107 -11.23 18.22 7.49
N GLY A 108 -12.28 18.59 8.22
CA GLY A 108 -13.52 19.11 7.63
C GLY A 108 -14.23 18.13 6.68
N GLY A 109 -14.16 16.81 6.94
CA GLY A 109 -14.75 15.77 6.12
C GLY A 109 -13.94 15.40 4.87
N VAL A 110 -12.73 15.94 4.71
CA VAL A 110 -11.80 15.65 3.62
C VAL A 110 -10.55 14.98 4.17
N TRP A 111 -10.12 13.93 3.49
CA TRP A 111 -8.89 13.21 3.82
C TRP A 111 -7.68 13.87 3.16
N TRP A 112 -6.69 14.22 3.95
CA TRP A 112 -5.45 14.87 3.54
C TRP A 112 -4.27 13.97 3.85
N CYS A 113 -3.28 13.95 2.96
CA CYS A 113 -2.00 13.34 3.29
C CYS A 113 -1.31 14.14 4.39
N LYS A 114 -0.76 13.45 5.40
CA LYS A 114 0.00 14.08 6.50
C LYS A 114 1.33 14.66 6.05
N TYR A 115 1.90 14.13 4.97
CA TYR A 115 3.21 14.53 4.45
C TYR A 115 3.09 15.08 3.05
N ASN A 116 3.93 16.05 2.73
CA ASN A 116 4.06 16.55 1.37
C ASN A 116 4.68 15.50 0.45
N LEU A 117 4.24 15.49 -0.79
CA LEU A 117 4.67 14.50 -1.76
C LEU A 117 6.17 14.66 -2.09
N ARG A 118 6.87 13.52 -2.18
CA ARG A 118 8.25 13.39 -2.63
C ARG A 118 8.32 12.31 -3.71
N GLY A 119 8.00 12.71 -4.95
CA GLY A 119 7.75 11.79 -6.07
C GLY A 119 8.96 10.99 -6.53
N ASN A 120 10.17 11.44 -6.19
CA ASN A 120 11.41 10.75 -6.57
C ASN A 120 11.86 9.69 -5.57
N VAL A 121 11.22 9.59 -4.40
CA VAL A 121 11.55 8.55 -3.43
C VAL A 121 10.84 7.24 -3.78
N LYS A 122 11.52 6.13 -3.54
CA LYS A 122 11.05 4.79 -3.87
C LYS A 122 10.72 3.95 -2.65
N GLU A 123 11.30 4.31 -1.51
CA GLU A 123 11.09 3.61 -0.26
C GLU A 123 10.08 4.37 0.61
N PHE A 124 9.22 3.63 1.29
CA PHE A 124 8.20 4.21 2.17
C PHE A 124 8.82 5.10 3.26
N ALA A 125 9.90 4.65 3.88
CA ALA A 125 10.59 5.39 4.93
C ALA A 125 11.11 6.76 4.45
N ASP A 126 11.48 6.86 3.17
CA ASP A 126 11.95 8.12 2.58
C ASP A 126 10.79 9.08 2.27
N GLN A 127 9.57 8.56 2.09
CA GLN A 127 8.36 9.36 1.90
C GLN A 127 7.90 10.00 3.21
N ILE A 128 8.20 9.38 4.35
CA ILE A 128 7.89 9.89 5.69
C ILE A 128 9.15 10.49 6.31
N PRO A 129 9.44 11.78 6.09
CA PRO A 129 10.75 12.35 6.41
C PRO A 129 10.97 12.64 7.89
N ILE A 130 9.93 12.60 8.71
CA ILE A 130 10.00 12.98 10.12
C ILE A 130 9.46 11.91 11.05
N GLY A 131 10.01 11.83 12.24
CA GLY A 131 9.57 10.90 13.29
C GLY A 131 8.38 11.40 14.12
N ALA A 132 7.87 12.62 13.84
CA ALA A 132 6.71 13.20 14.49
C ALA A 132 5.47 13.13 13.59
N ASP A 133 4.28 13.11 14.17
CA ASP A 133 3.03 13.21 13.42
C ASP A 133 2.80 14.67 13.01
N PRO A 134 2.82 15.04 11.71
CA PRO A 134 2.61 16.43 11.28
C PRO A 134 1.17 16.90 11.44
N ALA A 135 0.23 16.01 11.76
CA ALA A 135 -1.14 16.38 12.11
C ALA A 135 -1.31 16.69 13.61
N ASP A 136 -0.30 16.45 14.44
CA ASP A 136 -0.22 16.87 15.82
C ASP A 136 0.52 18.21 15.89
N ALA A 137 -0.19 19.27 16.24
CA ALA A 137 0.33 20.64 16.23
C ALA A 137 1.51 20.84 17.21
N ASP A 138 1.45 20.22 18.38
CA ASP A 138 2.49 20.35 19.39
C ASP A 138 3.75 19.56 18.96
N ALA A 139 3.59 18.33 18.52
CA ALA A 139 4.70 17.52 17.99
C ALA A 139 5.37 18.17 16.77
N LEU A 140 4.58 18.77 15.86
CA LEU A 140 5.10 19.50 14.71
C LEU A 140 5.87 20.77 15.13
N ALA A 141 5.34 21.53 16.11
CA ALA A 141 6.01 22.74 16.61
C ALA A 141 7.36 22.40 17.27
N ASP A 142 7.41 21.36 18.08
CA ASP A 142 8.64 20.88 18.71
C ASP A 142 9.67 20.41 17.68
N TYR A 143 9.22 19.69 16.65
CA TYR A 143 10.06 19.28 15.53
C TYR A 143 10.64 20.49 14.78
N LEU A 144 9.82 21.47 14.40
CA LEU A 144 10.24 22.67 13.69
C LEU A 144 11.21 23.53 14.51
N ALA A 145 11.08 23.54 15.83
CA ALA A 145 11.99 24.26 16.72
C ALA A 145 13.38 23.64 16.83
N SER A 146 13.51 22.35 16.49
CA SER A 146 14.74 21.58 16.69
C SER A 146 15.36 21.01 15.41
N CYS A 147 14.63 20.99 14.30
CA CYS A 147 15.11 20.41 13.04
C CYS A 147 16.19 21.27 12.40
N ASP A 148 17.10 20.61 11.69
CA ASP A 148 18.07 21.30 10.84
C ASP A 148 17.45 21.65 9.46
N GLU A 149 18.22 22.40 8.63
CA GLU A 149 17.77 22.82 7.31
C GLU A 149 17.45 21.64 6.38
N GLY A 150 18.26 20.58 6.42
CA GLY A 150 18.03 19.38 5.60
C GLY A 150 16.74 18.66 5.99
N GLU A 151 16.45 18.57 7.27
CA GLU A 151 15.20 18.00 7.80
C GLU A 151 13.99 18.87 7.42
N LEU A 152 14.13 20.20 7.51
CA LEU A 152 13.08 21.12 7.08
C LEU A 152 12.77 21.00 5.59
N LEU A 153 13.80 20.93 4.73
CA LEU A 153 13.62 20.73 3.29
C LEU A 153 12.91 19.41 2.96
N ARG A 154 13.24 18.35 3.70
CA ARG A 154 12.55 17.05 3.56
C ARG A 154 11.09 17.13 3.98
N LEU A 155 10.75 17.86 5.04
CA LEU A 155 9.37 18.07 5.49
C LEU A 155 8.56 18.86 4.46
N LEU A 156 9.14 19.87 3.83
CA LEU A 156 8.48 20.70 2.82
C LEU A 156 8.17 19.91 1.54
N GLY A 157 8.88 18.82 1.28
CA GLY A 157 8.65 17.97 0.11
C GLY A 157 9.24 18.54 -1.18
N ASP A 158 8.80 17.97 -2.31
CA ASP A 158 9.26 18.37 -3.63
C ASP A 158 8.32 19.39 -4.28
N GLN A 159 8.85 20.19 -5.20
CA GLN A 159 8.04 21.02 -6.10
C GLN A 159 7.70 20.24 -7.37
N TYR A 160 6.53 20.51 -7.93
CA TYR A 160 6.06 19.83 -9.14
C TYR A 160 5.67 20.85 -10.22
N GLN A 161 6.16 20.60 -11.41
CA GLN A 161 5.66 21.29 -12.59
C GLN A 161 4.38 20.63 -13.07
N ALA A 162 3.39 21.41 -13.48
CA ALA A 162 2.13 20.88 -14.00
C ALA A 162 2.36 19.89 -15.15
N GLY A 163 1.78 18.69 -15.01
CA GLY A 163 1.91 17.62 -15.99
C GLY A 163 3.20 16.79 -15.89
N ASN A 164 4.12 17.11 -14.96
CA ASN A 164 5.32 16.31 -14.73
C ASN A 164 5.26 15.65 -13.35
N PRO A 165 5.30 14.30 -13.25
CA PRO A 165 5.30 13.59 -11.99
C PRO A 165 6.65 13.59 -11.26
N GLU A 166 7.72 14.04 -11.91
CA GLU A 166 9.03 14.17 -11.27
C GLU A 166 9.05 15.36 -10.32
N GLY A 167 9.37 15.09 -9.05
CA GLY A 167 9.58 16.11 -8.05
C GLY A 167 10.94 16.78 -8.21
N LEU A 168 10.98 18.09 -8.02
CA LEU A 168 12.20 18.86 -7.90
C LEU A 168 12.43 19.17 -6.42
N PRO A 169 13.54 18.71 -5.81
CA PRO A 169 13.82 18.98 -4.42
C PRO A 169 13.98 20.49 -4.20
N LEU A 170 13.36 20.97 -3.13
CA LEU A 170 13.55 22.35 -2.67
C LEU A 170 15.01 22.60 -2.27
N ARG A 171 15.47 23.79 -2.54
CA ARG A 171 16.79 24.28 -2.13
C ARG A 171 16.64 25.57 -1.33
N HIS A 172 17.64 25.85 -0.52
CA HIS A 172 17.71 27.07 0.27
C HIS A 172 19.09 27.72 0.09
N ASP A 173 19.11 29.01 -0.19
CA ASP A 173 20.34 29.78 -0.42
C ASP A 173 20.72 30.68 0.76
N GLY A 174 20.09 30.49 1.91
CA GLY A 174 20.25 31.34 3.11
C GLY A 174 19.23 32.48 3.19
N ALA A 175 18.47 32.74 2.11
CA ALA A 175 17.48 33.83 2.07
C ALA A 175 16.10 33.35 1.59
N SER A 176 16.05 32.41 0.67
CA SER A 176 14.82 31.94 0.03
C SER A 176 14.86 30.44 -0.28
N PHE A 177 13.69 29.81 -0.25
CA PHE A 177 13.48 28.48 -0.80
C PHE A 177 13.14 28.59 -2.30
N TYR A 178 13.68 27.68 -3.13
CA TYR A 178 13.44 27.60 -4.56
C TYR A 178 13.61 26.18 -5.10
#